data_41eaacde90b01d31542a76b5b195e412
#
_entry.id   41eaacde90b01d31542a76b5b195e412
#
_cell.length_a   1.000
_cell.length_b   1.000
_cell.length_c   1.000
_cell.angle_alpha   90.00
_cell.angle_beta   90.00
_cell.angle_gamma   90.00
#
_symmetry.space_group_name_H-M   'P 1'
#
loop_
_entity.id
_entity.type
_entity.pdbx_description
1 polymer ?
#
loop_
_entity_poly.entity_id
_entity_poly.type
_entity_poly.pdbx_seq_one_letter_code
_entity_poly.pdbx_strand_id
1 'polypeptide(L)'
;MKYSKILLCFGALWASSAFPAPAPCDTLRVAFLTDIHVTPGNVQDSLFRVAVDEINASPCDIVIFGGDLTNLGSDAELESVHGLISRLEKPWHAVPGNHETTWSESACTTFARIFGHDGRTAFRAGDYLFLGYASGPFMKMAMGAVRTEDLAWLAAEA
;
A
#
# COMPACT_ATOMS: atom_id res chain seq x y z
N MET A 1 -32.10 -41.50 -33.40
CA MET A 1 -31.81 -40.03 -33.40
C MET A 1 -30.97 -39.69 -32.19
N LYS A 2 -29.67 -39.40 -32.40
CA LYS A 2 -28.71 -39.05 -31.31
C LYS A 2 -28.61 -37.52 -31.24
N TYR A 3 -29.02 -36.95 -30.13
CA TYR A 3 -28.80 -35.51 -29.87
C TYR A 3 -27.40 -35.31 -29.29
N SER A 4 -26.54 -34.67 -30.08
CA SER A 4 -25.22 -34.25 -29.66
C SER A 4 -25.38 -32.93 -28.89
N LYS A 5 -25.00 -32.91 -27.59
CA LYS A 5 -24.98 -31.70 -26.79
C LYS A 5 -23.65 -31.00 -27.03
N ILE A 6 -23.67 -29.82 -27.66
CA ILE A 6 -22.52 -28.93 -27.80
C ILE A 6 -22.45 -28.11 -26.54
N LEU A 7 -21.39 -28.32 -25.77
CA LEU A 7 -21.05 -27.51 -24.58
C LEU A 7 -20.14 -26.34 -25.03
N LEU A 8 -20.71 -25.15 -25.13
CA LEU A 8 -19.95 -23.92 -25.38
C LEU A 8 -19.33 -23.45 -24.05
N CYS A 9 -18.02 -23.70 -23.87
CA CYS A 9 -17.25 -23.09 -22.80
C CYS A 9 -16.90 -21.66 -23.19
N PHE A 10 -17.57 -20.68 -22.60
CA PHE A 10 -17.12 -19.30 -22.64
C PHE A 10 -15.94 -19.14 -21.64
N GLY A 11 -14.73 -19.21 -22.17
CA GLY A 11 -13.54 -18.82 -21.45
C GLY A 11 -13.49 -17.30 -21.33
N ALA A 12 -13.78 -16.77 -20.16
CA ALA A 12 -13.47 -15.38 -19.85
C ALA A 12 -11.94 -15.23 -19.78
N LEU A 13 -11.34 -14.61 -20.78
CA LEU A 13 -9.97 -14.15 -20.72
C LEU A 13 -9.90 -12.98 -19.73
N TRP A 14 -9.54 -13.25 -18.51
CA TRP A 14 -9.05 -12.23 -17.59
C TRP A 14 -7.65 -11.86 -18.08
N ALA A 15 -7.53 -10.73 -18.76
CA ALA A 15 -6.23 -10.11 -19.00
C ALA A 15 -5.74 -9.56 -17.65
N SER A 16 -5.10 -10.42 -16.87
CA SER A 16 -4.24 -9.99 -15.78
C SER A 16 -3.12 -9.17 -16.43
N SER A 17 -3.06 -7.88 -16.18
CA SER A 17 -1.90 -7.06 -16.48
C SER A 17 -0.78 -7.47 -15.51
N ALA A 18 -0.21 -8.63 -15.76
CA ALA A 18 0.97 -9.06 -15.05
C ALA A 18 2.11 -8.13 -15.49
N PHE A 19 2.55 -7.27 -14.59
CA PHE A 19 3.88 -6.69 -14.72
C PHE A 19 4.86 -7.84 -14.90
N PRO A 20 5.81 -7.76 -15.85
CA PRO A 20 6.81 -8.80 -15.99
C PRO A 20 7.52 -8.97 -14.64
N ALA A 21 7.59 -10.21 -14.16
CA ALA A 21 8.37 -10.50 -12.96
C ALA A 21 9.80 -9.99 -13.20
N PRO A 22 10.37 -9.23 -12.26
CA PRO A 22 11.74 -8.77 -12.39
C PRO A 22 12.65 -9.98 -12.59
N ALA A 23 13.65 -9.82 -13.45
CA ALA A 23 14.68 -10.84 -13.62
C ALA A 23 15.31 -11.14 -12.25
N PRO A 24 15.74 -12.38 -11.97
CA PRO A 24 16.38 -12.72 -10.71
C PRO A 24 17.57 -11.77 -10.49
N CYS A 25 17.44 -10.90 -9.52
CA CYS A 25 18.44 -9.92 -9.17
C CYS A 25 18.85 -10.22 -7.73
N ASP A 26 20.14 -10.42 -7.49
CA ASP A 26 20.69 -10.67 -6.15
C ASP A 26 20.48 -9.49 -5.18
N THR A 27 19.96 -8.38 -5.68
CA THR A 27 19.76 -7.15 -4.91
C THR A 27 18.42 -6.53 -5.26
N LEU A 28 17.54 -6.35 -4.26
CA LEU A 28 16.31 -5.57 -4.33
C LEU A 28 16.55 -4.19 -3.69
N ARG A 29 16.31 -3.12 -4.45
CA ARG A 29 16.43 -1.73 -3.97
C ARG A 29 15.06 -1.22 -3.56
N VAL A 30 14.90 -0.94 -2.28
CA VAL A 30 13.65 -0.47 -1.70
C VAL A 30 13.79 1.00 -1.31
N ALA A 31 12.90 1.85 -1.81
CA ALA A 31 12.69 3.18 -1.23
C ALA A 31 11.68 3.03 -0.09
N PHE A 32 12.11 3.31 1.14
CA PHE A 32 11.24 3.25 2.33
C PHE A 32 11.00 4.66 2.85
N LEU A 33 9.72 5.05 2.92
CA LEU A 33 9.28 6.35 3.44
C LEU A 33 8.30 6.15 4.59
N THR A 34 8.41 6.98 5.59
CA THR A 34 7.49 7.02 6.74
C THR A 34 7.39 8.45 7.26
N ASP A 35 6.37 8.77 8.03
CA ASP A 35 6.22 10.05 8.71
C ASP A 35 6.28 11.27 7.75
N ILE A 36 5.64 11.16 6.60
CA ILE A 36 5.65 12.24 5.59
C ILE A 36 4.67 13.37 5.91
N HIS A 37 3.61 13.11 6.68
CA HIS A 37 2.68 14.10 7.24
C HIS A 37 2.16 15.14 6.24
N VAL A 38 1.71 14.69 5.07
CA VAL A 38 1.17 15.57 4.03
C VAL A 38 -0.17 16.16 4.46
N THR A 39 -0.28 17.49 4.34
CA THR A 39 -1.55 18.21 4.29
C THR A 39 -1.57 19.03 3.00
N PRO A 40 -2.67 19.07 2.25
CA PRO A 40 -2.75 19.84 1.00
C PRO A 40 -2.24 21.27 1.15
N GLY A 41 -1.21 21.63 0.38
CA GLY A 41 -0.62 22.97 0.37
C GLY A 41 0.37 23.28 1.50
N ASN A 42 0.66 22.34 2.37
CA ASN A 42 1.74 22.53 3.36
C ASN A 42 3.14 22.30 2.72
N VAL A 43 4.19 22.53 3.49
CA VAL A 43 5.56 22.33 3.02
C VAL A 43 5.83 20.86 2.70
N GLN A 44 5.28 19.93 3.47
CA GLN A 44 5.43 18.49 3.26
C GLN A 44 4.79 18.03 1.93
N ASP A 45 3.63 18.60 1.54
CA ASP A 45 3.04 18.37 0.21
C ASP A 45 4.03 18.71 -0.91
N SER A 46 4.67 19.89 -0.82
CA SER A 46 5.65 20.33 -1.80
C SER A 46 6.91 19.46 -1.81
N LEU A 47 7.43 19.10 -0.63
CA LEU A 47 8.60 18.23 -0.50
C LEU A 47 8.33 16.82 -0.99
N PHE A 48 7.13 16.30 -0.72
CA PHE A 48 6.77 14.96 -1.17
C PHE A 48 6.61 14.87 -2.69
N ARG A 49 6.15 15.94 -3.35
CA ARG A 49 6.16 16.01 -4.83
C ARG A 49 7.57 15.86 -5.40
N VAL A 50 8.53 16.56 -4.81
CA VAL A 50 9.94 16.44 -5.20
C VAL A 50 10.45 15.03 -4.95
N ALA A 51 10.15 14.45 -3.78
CA ALA A 51 10.55 13.08 -3.45
C ALA A 51 9.98 12.04 -4.44
N VAL A 52 8.73 12.19 -4.88
CA VAL A 52 8.13 11.33 -5.92
C VAL A 52 8.91 11.42 -7.23
N ASP A 53 9.26 12.62 -7.67
CA ASP A 53 10.02 12.82 -8.90
C ASP A 53 11.45 12.23 -8.79
N GLU A 54 12.11 12.41 -7.64
CA GLU A 54 13.43 11.81 -7.34
C GLU A 54 13.37 10.27 -7.28
N ILE A 55 12.33 9.70 -6.68
CA ILE A 55 12.12 8.25 -6.63
C ILE A 55 11.93 7.69 -8.05
N ASN A 56 11.12 8.35 -8.88
CA ASN A 56 10.93 7.93 -10.27
C ASN A 56 12.24 7.93 -11.06
N ALA A 57 13.12 8.91 -10.82
CA ALA A 57 14.44 8.98 -11.42
C ALA A 57 15.47 8.03 -10.81
N SER A 58 15.19 7.45 -9.64
CA SER A 58 16.11 6.57 -8.91
C SER A 58 16.11 5.15 -9.46
N PRO A 59 17.16 4.35 -9.17
CA PRO A 59 17.20 2.94 -9.55
C PRO A 59 16.45 2.02 -8.58
N CYS A 60 15.54 2.54 -7.72
CA CYS A 60 14.78 1.69 -6.83
C CYS A 60 13.80 0.79 -7.61
N ASP A 61 13.57 -0.40 -7.08
CA ASP A 61 12.71 -1.42 -7.68
C ASP A 61 11.29 -1.34 -7.14
N ILE A 62 11.13 -0.88 -5.89
CA ILE A 62 9.85 -0.81 -5.18
C ILE A 62 9.86 0.31 -4.15
N VAL A 63 8.69 0.85 -3.84
CA VAL A 63 8.48 1.87 -2.82
C VAL A 63 7.58 1.34 -1.72
N ILE A 64 7.97 1.53 -0.47
CA ILE A 64 7.18 1.11 0.70
C ILE A 64 6.95 2.32 1.61
N PHE A 65 5.69 2.51 1.99
CA PHE A 65 5.28 3.55 2.92
C PHE A 65 4.92 2.92 4.27
N GLY A 66 5.64 3.33 5.32
CA GLY A 66 5.55 2.77 6.67
C GLY A 66 4.46 3.39 7.56
N GLY A 67 3.63 4.28 7.02
CA GLY A 67 2.57 4.97 7.77
C GLY A 67 2.86 6.44 8.05
N ASP A 68 1.93 7.08 8.75
CA ASP A 68 1.90 8.53 9.02
C ASP A 68 2.09 9.35 7.74
N LEU A 69 1.28 8.97 6.74
CA LEU A 69 1.29 9.57 5.41
C LEU A 69 0.73 10.99 5.45
N THR A 70 -0.24 11.21 6.33
CA THR A 70 -1.01 12.44 6.50
C THR A 70 -0.78 13.04 7.89
N ASN A 71 -1.14 14.29 8.06
CA ASN A 71 -0.98 14.94 9.36
C ASN A 71 -2.16 14.64 10.33
N LEU A 72 -3.39 14.51 9.82
CA LEU A 72 -4.59 14.27 10.63
C LEU A 72 -5.42 13.06 10.18
N GLY A 73 -5.05 12.42 9.08
CA GLY A 73 -5.83 11.33 8.52
C GLY A 73 -7.20 11.74 7.99
N SER A 74 -7.40 13.02 7.66
CA SER A 74 -8.64 13.49 7.07
C SER A 74 -8.83 12.93 5.65
N ASP A 75 -10.09 12.84 5.21
CA ASP A 75 -10.40 12.35 3.86
C ASP A 75 -9.66 13.14 2.77
N ALA A 76 -9.62 14.46 2.91
CA ALA A 76 -8.94 15.34 1.96
C ALA A 76 -7.41 15.13 1.94
N GLU A 77 -6.79 14.88 3.08
CA GLU A 77 -5.37 14.57 3.18
C GLU A 77 -5.06 13.19 2.57
N LEU A 78 -5.89 12.18 2.87
CA LEU A 78 -5.74 10.82 2.33
C LEU A 78 -5.91 10.81 0.80
N GLU A 79 -6.88 11.50 0.26
CA GLU A 79 -7.08 11.65 -1.19
C GLU A 79 -5.89 12.38 -1.85
N SER A 80 -5.40 13.44 -1.21
CA SER A 80 -4.25 14.20 -1.71
C SER A 80 -2.98 13.35 -1.75
N VAL A 81 -2.62 12.71 -0.63
CA VAL A 81 -1.40 11.89 -0.55
C VAL A 81 -1.48 10.69 -1.48
N HIS A 82 -2.63 10.03 -1.59
CA HIS A 82 -2.83 8.95 -2.54
C HIS A 82 -2.66 9.43 -3.99
N GLY A 83 -3.18 10.62 -4.33
CA GLY A 83 -2.97 11.23 -5.63
C GLY A 83 -1.50 11.49 -5.96
N LEU A 84 -0.68 11.86 -4.95
CA LEU A 84 0.76 12.02 -5.10
C LEU A 84 1.48 10.67 -5.25
N ILE A 85 1.17 9.70 -4.40
CA ILE A 85 1.73 8.34 -4.46
C ILE A 85 1.41 7.70 -5.82
N SER A 86 0.22 7.91 -6.35
CA SER A 86 -0.20 7.38 -7.67
C SER A 86 0.59 7.94 -8.86
N ARG A 87 1.42 8.97 -8.66
CA ARG A 87 2.38 9.47 -9.67
C ARG A 87 3.68 8.66 -9.72
N LEU A 88 3.88 7.74 -8.78
CA LEU A 88 5.03 6.84 -8.82
C LEU A 88 4.91 5.90 -10.03
N GLU A 89 6.01 5.80 -10.77
CA GLU A 89 6.17 4.88 -11.90
C GLU A 89 6.71 3.51 -11.45
N LYS A 90 6.89 3.33 -10.15
CA LYS A 90 7.37 2.13 -9.50
C LYS A 90 6.21 1.44 -8.75
N PRO A 91 6.24 0.11 -8.60
CA PRO A 91 5.34 -0.58 -7.67
C PRO A 91 5.47 0.03 -6.28
N TRP A 92 4.34 0.23 -5.61
CA TRP A 92 4.35 0.77 -4.26
C TRP A 92 3.33 0.06 -3.36
N HIS A 93 3.61 0.04 -2.06
CA HIS A 93 2.72 -0.46 -1.03
C HIS A 93 2.76 0.50 0.17
N ALA A 94 1.63 0.62 0.85
CA ALA A 94 1.50 1.49 2.00
C ALA A 94 0.77 0.76 3.13
N VAL A 95 1.15 1.04 4.36
CA VAL A 95 0.37 0.69 5.54
C VAL A 95 -0.03 1.97 6.27
N PRO A 96 -1.16 2.02 6.97
CA PRO A 96 -1.52 3.20 7.74
C PRO A 96 -0.71 3.27 9.03
N GLY A 97 -0.35 4.48 9.43
CA GLY A 97 0.19 4.78 10.75
C GLY A 97 -0.89 5.15 11.76
N ASN A 98 -0.50 5.69 12.90
CA ASN A 98 -1.46 6.13 13.91
C ASN A 98 -2.27 7.36 13.46
N HIS A 99 -1.73 8.19 12.59
CA HIS A 99 -2.45 9.33 12.02
C HIS A 99 -3.61 8.88 11.13
N GLU A 100 -3.48 7.82 10.38
CA GLU A 100 -4.54 7.26 9.53
C GLU A 100 -5.52 6.37 10.30
N THR A 101 -5.13 5.83 11.45
CA THR A 101 -5.99 4.93 12.24
C THR A 101 -6.75 5.68 13.32
N THR A 102 -6.07 6.18 14.33
CA THR A 102 -6.68 6.68 15.56
C THR A 102 -6.91 8.17 15.61
N TRP A 103 -6.14 8.93 14.82
CA TRP A 103 -6.31 10.38 14.68
C TRP A 103 -7.35 10.72 13.61
N SER A 104 -7.55 9.82 12.67
CA SER A 104 -8.49 9.96 11.58
C SER A 104 -9.95 9.96 12.07
N GLU A 105 -10.77 10.86 11.54
CA GLU A 105 -12.23 10.88 11.79
C GLU A 105 -12.90 9.60 11.30
N SER A 106 -12.38 8.99 10.27
CA SER A 106 -12.89 7.77 9.66
C SER A 106 -12.41 6.48 10.34
N ALA A 107 -11.55 6.56 11.35
CA ALA A 107 -10.96 5.40 12.04
C ALA A 107 -10.41 4.37 11.04
N CYS A 108 -9.63 4.81 10.06
CA CYS A 108 -9.02 4.00 9.00
C CYS A 108 -9.96 3.51 7.87
N THR A 109 -11.26 3.77 7.93
CA THR A 109 -12.17 3.29 6.87
C THR A 109 -11.94 4.00 5.54
N THR A 110 -11.60 5.29 5.55
CA THR A 110 -11.26 6.03 4.34
C THR A 110 -9.92 5.56 3.77
N PHE A 111 -8.92 5.29 4.61
CA PHE A 111 -7.68 4.66 4.16
C PHE A 111 -7.99 3.33 3.45
N ALA A 112 -8.76 2.45 4.08
CA ALA A 112 -9.11 1.16 3.50
C ALA A 112 -9.82 1.29 2.15
N ARG A 113 -10.72 2.27 2.01
CA ARG A 113 -11.42 2.55 0.75
C ARG A 113 -10.48 3.04 -0.35
N ILE A 114 -9.53 3.90 -0.03
CA ILE A 114 -8.64 4.54 -1.01
C ILE A 114 -7.48 3.63 -1.39
N PHE A 115 -6.86 2.96 -0.41
CA PHE A 115 -5.70 2.10 -0.61
C PHE A 115 -6.06 0.63 -0.88
N GLY A 116 -7.33 0.24 -0.71
CA GLY A 116 -7.84 -1.07 -1.10
C GLY A 116 -7.58 -2.20 -0.11
N HIS A 117 -7.13 -1.90 1.12
CA HIS A 117 -6.92 -2.88 2.19
C HIS A 117 -7.08 -2.26 3.59
N ASP A 118 -7.34 -3.09 4.58
CA ASP A 118 -7.65 -2.72 5.97
C ASP A 118 -6.40 -2.43 6.85
N GLY A 119 -5.26 -2.22 6.24
CA GLY A 119 -3.98 -2.04 6.93
C GLY A 119 -3.12 -3.30 6.96
N ARG A 120 -3.57 -4.42 6.37
CA ARG A 120 -2.76 -5.61 6.14
C ARG A 120 -2.44 -5.73 4.66
N THR A 121 -1.19 -5.99 4.34
CA THR A 121 -0.73 -6.20 2.97
C THR A 121 0.34 -7.27 2.92
N ALA A 122 0.24 -8.16 1.94
CA ALA A 122 1.23 -9.19 1.65
C ALA A 122 1.56 -9.13 0.16
N PHE A 123 2.83 -9.05 -0.19
CA PHE A 123 3.26 -9.04 -1.58
C PHE A 123 4.66 -9.61 -1.73
N ARG A 124 5.00 -10.01 -2.95
CA ARG A 124 6.35 -10.49 -3.28
C ARG A 124 7.04 -9.51 -4.22
N ALA A 125 8.34 -9.29 -3.95
CA ALA A 125 9.22 -8.58 -4.87
C ALA A 125 10.55 -9.36 -4.96
N GLY A 126 10.89 -9.87 -6.14
CA GLY A 126 11.95 -10.84 -6.29
C GLY A 126 11.68 -12.08 -5.43
N ASP A 127 12.70 -12.52 -4.70
CA ASP A 127 12.61 -13.67 -3.79
C ASP A 127 12.11 -13.31 -2.39
N TYR A 128 11.77 -12.04 -2.14
CA TYR A 128 11.35 -11.54 -0.84
C TYR A 128 9.82 -11.52 -0.72
N LEU A 129 9.31 -11.99 0.42
CA LEU A 129 7.94 -11.79 0.86
C LEU A 129 7.90 -10.61 1.84
N PHE A 130 7.08 -9.63 1.53
CA PHE A 130 6.83 -8.47 2.38
C PHE A 130 5.47 -8.62 3.06
N LEU A 131 5.46 -8.46 4.37
CA LEU A 131 4.26 -8.48 5.19
C LEU A 131 4.18 -7.15 5.94
N GLY A 132 3.14 -6.37 5.66
CA GLY A 132 2.87 -5.11 6.31
C GLY A 132 1.55 -5.16 7.06
N TYR A 133 1.50 -4.56 8.25
CA TYR A 133 0.25 -4.40 8.99
C TYR A 133 0.23 -3.10 9.79
N ALA A 134 -0.98 -2.60 10.06
CA ALA A 134 -1.18 -1.42 10.89
C ALA A 134 -0.88 -1.76 12.35
N SER A 135 0.23 -1.25 12.87
CA SER A 135 0.56 -1.33 14.30
C SER A 135 0.08 -0.12 15.11
N GLY A 136 -0.58 0.83 14.45
CA GLY A 136 -1.17 2.00 15.10
C GLY A 136 -2.25 1.61 16.09
N PRO A 137 -2.30 2.26 17.28
CA PRO A 137 -3.29 1.93 18.29
C PRO A 137 -4.69 2.39 17.88
N PHE A 138 -5.73 1.75 18.46
CA PHE A 138 -7.12 2.18 18.27
C PHE A 138 -7.52 3.43 19.06
N MET A 139 -6.59 4.02 19.82
CA MET A 139 -6.81 5.21 20.63
C MET A 139 -5.74 6.25 20.29
N LYS A 140 -6.04 7.53 20.45
CA LYS A 140 -5.12 8.65 20.15
C LYS A 140 -3.83 8.59 21.00
N MET A 141 -2.97 7.65 20.70
CA MET A 141 -1.70 7.39 21.37
C MET A 141 -0.63 7.07 20.34
N ALA A 142 0.62 7.36 20.67
CA ALA A 142 1.77 7.03 19.81
C ALA A 142 2.29 5.59 20.01
N MET A 143 1.72 4.84 20.97
CA MET A 143 2.15 3.46 21.21
C MET A 143 1.59 2.52 20.15
N GLY A 144 2.46 1.73 19.53
CA GLY A 144 2.05 0.64 18.66
C GLY A 144 1.47 -0.55 19.44
N ALA A 145 0.68 -1.37 18.77
CA ALA A 145 0.15 -2.61 19.29
C ALA A 145 0.24 -3.72 18.26
N VAL A 146 0.61 -4.91 18.70
CA VAL A 146 0.54 -6.13 17.90
C VAL A 146 -0.58 -6.98 18.48
N ARG A 147 -1.65 -7.19 17.72
CA ARG A 147 -2.81 -7.96 18.14
C ARG A 147 -2.59 -9.44 17.87
N THR A 148 -3.29 -10.29 18.60
CA THR A 148 -3.21 -11.75 18.41
C THR A 148 -3.61 -12.16 16.98
N GLU A 149 -4.61 -11.50 16.41
CA GLU A 149 -5.04 -11.73 15.03
C GLU A 149 -4.01 -11.28 13.99
N ASP A 150 -3.18 -10.27 14.27
CA ASP A 150 -2.09 -9.85 13.40
C ASP A 150 -0.96 -10.88 13.41
N LEU A 151 -0.63 -11.43 14.60
CA LEU A 151 0.34 -12.53 14.72
C LEU A 151 -0.15 -13.79 13.99
N ALA A 152 -1.43 -14.12 14.11
CA ALA A 152 -2.00 -15.27 13.42
C ALA A 152 -1.97 -15.08 11.90
N TRP A 153 -2.29 -13.88 11.41
CA TRP A 153 -2.21 -13.55 10.00
C TRP A 153 -0.77 -13.60 9.49
N LEU A 154 0.19 -12.98 10.19
CA LEU A 154 1.62 -13.03 9.82
C LEU A 154 2.13 -14.48 9.73
N ALA A 155 1.73 -15.34 10.68
CA ALA A 155 2.12 -16.74 10.67
C ALA A 155 1.48 -17.56 9.54
N ALA A 156 0.32 -17.13 9.05
CA ALA A 156 -0.38 -17.78 7.94
C ALA A 156 0.18 -17.39 6.57
N GLU A 157 0.72 -16.15 6.45
CA GLU A 157 1.29 -15.64 5.21
C GLU A 157 2.78 -16.01 5.02
N ALA A 158 3.50 -16.29 6.12
CA ALA A 158 4.93 -16.60 6.10
C ALA A 158 5.21 -18.07 5.70
#